data_4fae868f742efc1b5ca5e18bb9ac37e0
#
_entry.id   4fae868f742efc1b5ca5e18bb9ac37e0
#
_cell.length_a   1.000
_cell.length_b   1.000
_cell.length_c   1.000
_cell.angle_alpha   90.00
_cell.angle_beta   90.00
_cell.angle_gamma   90.00
#
_symmetry.space_group_name_H-M   'P 1'
#
loop_
_entity.id
_entity.type
_entity.pdbx_description
1 polymer ?
#
loop_
_entity_poly.entity_id
_entity_poly.type
_entity_poly.pdbx_seq_one_letter_code
_entity_poly.pdbx_strand_id
1 'polypeptide(L)'
;MVIPYICGSFKTIMLNRRILRVKAFQNLYAYEQCKGSNLNLAKDFIRESFLPDLNSMEVQDKAALNRDAEEAIKLFDQNLENTQVLSASEAKPKVKQVVLTALKQFKAANDKDKAFLLSNMVISAERIPQLYLYATELLLAFAAHVEKDMEKKKKFAGGNAVGFANELNLVHNKVLLNLKESPSYRATVAKSNVNLDDLELEIREWFREYIKPSEPYQEYLKISEPTLEQDYEAVDGILKKVIFKNEVILNYFSEKDLNWTENKSIVRSLASKVLKNAAEPEQTEESHLPEIAINWEEDKEFFQNIFNFTIENDFENKALIAQKTKNWDIDRLAFTDKIIMSMALTEMKRFPSIPIKVTINEYIDISKTYSTPKSKQFVNGLLDVLAKELTESGQIRKSGRGLLDNK
;
A
#
# COMPACT_ATOMS: atom_id res chain seq x y z
N MET A 1 -42.00 21.90 19.62
CA MET A 1 -40.60 22.28 19.76
C MET A 1 -39.78 21.15 19.14
N VAL A 2 -39.37 21.35 17.88
CA VAL A 2 -38.71 20.31 17.07
C VAL A 2 -37.21 20.44 17.31
N ILE A 3 -36.62 19.43 17.92
CA ILE A 3 -35.16 19.36 18.11
C ILE A 3 -34.55 18.96 16.75
N PRO A 4 -33.63 19.73 16.16
CA PRO A 4 -32.97 19.31 14.92
C PRO A 4 -31.98 18.18 15.21
N TYR A 5 -32.23 17.04 14.62
CA TYR A 5 -31.23 15.96 14.50
C TYR A 5 -30.00 16.49 13.77
N ILE A 6 -28.93 16.75 14.50
CA ILE A 6 -27.61 16.95 13.92
C ILE A 6 -27.10 15.57 13.55
N CYS A 7 -27.39 15.16 12.30
CA CYS A 7 -26.77 14.00 11.68
C CYS A 7 -25.31 14.35 11.36
N GLY A 8 -24.45 14.24 12.38
CA GLY A 8 -23.02 14.26 12.20
C GLY A 8 -22.62 13.03 11.41
N SER A 9 -22.36 13.19 10.12
CA SER A 9 -21.76 12.17 9.26
C SER A 9 -20.41 11.74 9.86
N PHE A 10 -20.44 10.71 10.71
CA PHE A 10 -19.24 10.02 11.14
C PHE A 10 -18.61 9.36 9.90
N LYS A 11 -17.56 9.95 9.36
CA LYS A 11 -16.71 9.28 8.38
C LYS A 11 -16.09 8.07 9.07
N THR A 12 -16.69 6.92 8.88
CA THR A 12 -16.12 5.64 9.29
C THR A 12 -14.75 5.55 8.64
N ILE A 13 -13.69 5.50 9.44
CA ILE A 13 -12.32 5.35 8.94
C ILE A 13 -12.17 3.88 8.59
N MET A 14 -12.26 3.57 7.33
CA MET A 14 -12.08 2.24 6.75
C MET A 14 -10.88 2.26 5.81
N LEU A 15 -10.35 1.09 5.50
CA LEU A 15 -9.50 0.91 4.33
C LEU A 15 -10.26 1.45 3.12
N ASN A 16 -9.98 2.67 2.73
CA ASN A 16 -10.68 3.25 1.60
C ASN A 16 -10.11 2.68 0.31
N ARG A 17 -10.95 2.57 -0.72
CA ARG A 17 -10.56 2.06 -2.04
C ARG A 17 -9.41 2.85 -2.68
N ARG A 18 -9.11 4.07 -2.20
CA ARG A 18 -7.93 4.84 -2.62
C ARG A 18 -6.63 4.14 -2.23
N ILE A 19 -6.50 3.69 -0.97
CA ILE A 19 -5.30 2.97 -0.50
C ILE A 19 -5.14 1.67 -1.28
N LEU A 20 -6.23 0.98 -1.56
CA LEU A 20 -6.21 -0.25 -2.35
C LEU A 20 -5.76 0.00 -3.79
N ARG A 21 -6.22 1.11 -4.42
CA ARG A 21 -5.71 1.54 -5.75
C ARG A 21 -4.22 1.86 -5.72
N VAL A 22 -3.73 2.53 -4.66
CA VAL A 22 -2.30 2.81 -4.49
C VAL A 22 -1.51 1.52 -4.40
N LYS A 23 -1.97 0.53 -3.63
CA LYS A 23 -1.30 -0.77 -3.55
C LYS A 23 -1.29 -1.50 -4.89
N ALA A 24 -2.40 -1.46 -5.62
CA ALA A 24 -2.46 -2.03 -6.98
C ALA A 24 -1.49 -1.30 -7.93
N PHE A 25 -1.42 0.04 -7.87
CA PHE A 25 -0.48 0.84 -8.65
C PHE A 25 0.98 0.49 -8.36
N GLN A 26 1.36 0.39 -7.09
CA GLN A 26 2.73 0.05 -6.70
C GLN A 26 3.15 -1.34 -7.21
N ASN A 27 2.24 -2.32 -7.10
CA ASN A 27 2.51 -3.67 -7.58
C ASN A 27 2.47 -3.78 -9.11
N LEU A 28 1.65 -2.99 -9.82
CA LEU A 28 1.69 -2.89 -11.27
C LEU A 28 2.99 -2.23 -11.75
N TYR A 29 3.44 -1.19 -11.06
CA TYR A 29 4.76 -0.59 -11.34
C TYR A 29 5.88 -1.62 -11.18
N ALA A 30 5.90 -2.36 -10.08
CA ALA A 30 6.86 -3.43 -9.85
C ALA A 30 6.78 -4.52 -10.93
N TYR A 31 5.57 -4.94 -11.32
CA TYR A 31 5.36 -5.92 -12.37
C TYR A 31 5.93 -5.49 -13.72
N GLU A 32 5.68 -4.25 -14.14
CA GLU A 32 6.24 -3.72 -15.39
C GLU A 32 7.78 -3.64 -15.35
N GLN A 33 8.39 -3.34 -14.18
CA GLN A 33 9.84 -3.38 -13.99
C GLN A 33 10.39 -4.83 -14.10
N CYS A 34 9.73 -5.79 -13.44
CA CYS A 34 10.08 -7.21 -13.55
C CYS A 34 9.97 -7.69 -15.00
N LYS A 35 8.88 -7.33 -15.71
CA LYS A 35 8.68 -7.68 -17.12
C LYS A 35 9.79 -7.15 -18.03
N GLY A 36 10.25 -5.90 -17.79
CA GLY A 36 11.40 -5.33 -18.48
C GLY A 36 12.70 -6.10 -18.20
N SER A 37 12.94 -6.46 -16.95
CA SER A 37 14.10 -7.25 -16.55
C SER A 37 14.05 -8.66 -17.15
N ASN A 38 12.89 -9.31 -17.10
CA ASN A 38 12.69 -10.65 -17.71
C ASN A 38 12.89 -10.63 -19.23
N LEU A 39 12.51 -9.53 -19.90
CA LEU A 39 12.77 -9.34 -21.33
C LEU A 39 14.28 -9.32 -21.63
N ASN A 40 15.06 -8.58 -20.81
CA ASN A 40 16.51 -8.52 -20.97
C ASN A 40 17.16 -9.89 -20.70
N LEU A 41 16.74 -10.57 -19.63
CA LEU A 41 17.24 -11.92 -19.31
C LEU A 41 16.94 -12.93 -20.44
N ALA A 42 15.78 -12.85 -21.07
CA ALA A 42 15.44 -13.70 -22.21
C ALA A 42 16.36 -13.41 -23.43
N LYS A 43 16.66 -12.12 -23.69
CA LYS A 43 17.59 -11.72 -24.74
C LYS A 43 19.03 -12.14 -24.45
N ASP A 44 19.44 -12.06 -23.19
CA ASP A 44 20.78 -12.53 -22.77
C ASP A 44 20.90 -14.05 -22.91
N PHE A 45 19.88 -14.81 -22.51
CA PHE A 45 19.80 -16.26 -22.77
C PHE A 45 19.94 -16.58 -24.27
N ILE A 46 19.27 -15.81 -25.16
CA ILE A 46 19.44 -16.01 -26.63
C ILE A 46 20.87 -15.75 -27.02
N ARG A 47 21.52 -14.67 -26.59
CA ARG A 47 22.91 -14.36 -26.92
C ARG A 47 23.87 -15.47 -26.45
N GLU A 48 23.70 -15.92 -25.19
CA GLU A 48 24.52 -16.98 -24.60
C GLU A 48 24.36 -18.30 -25.33
N SER A 49 23.16 -18.61 -25.87
CA SER A 49 22.90 -19.85 -26.64
C SER A 49 23.65 -19.93 -27.97
N PHE A 50 24.20 -18.82 -28.46
CA PHE A 50 24.99 -18.72 -29.69
C PHE A 50 26.44 -18.32 -29.43
N LEU A 51 26.91 -18.35 -28.18
CA LEU A 51 28.35 -18.23 -27.90
C LEU A 51 29.10 -19.44 -28.46
N PRO A 52 30.36 -19.26 -28.89
CA PRO A 52 31.22 -20.38 -29.30
C PRO A 52 31.37 -21.38 -28.15
N ASP A 53 31.23 -22.67 -28.47
CA ASP A 53 31.54 -23.74 -27.52
C ASP A 53 33.04 -23.84 -27.31
N LEU A 54 33.53 -23.45 -26.15
CA LEU A 54 34.94 -23.46 -25.78
C LEU A 54 35.53 -24.88 -25.66
N ASN A 55 34.67 -25.90 -25.55
CA ASN A 55 35.08 -27.29 -25.44
C ASN A 55 35.12 -28.00 -26.82
N SER A 56 34.63 -27.34 -27.88
CA SER A 56 34.66 -27.89 -29.23
C SER A 56 36.02 -27.72 -29.87
N MET A 57 36.55 -28.82 -30.48
CA MET A 57 37.77 -28.80 -31.27
C MET A 57 37.54 -28.37 -32.74
N GLU A 58 36.27 -28.12 -33.11
CA GLU A 58 35.92 -27.70 -34.46
C GLU A 58 36.04 -26.18 -34.61
N VAL A 59 36.42 -25.73 -35.80
CA VAL A 59 36.47 -24.30 -36.14
C VAL A 59 35.04 -23.76 -36.22
N GLN A 60 34.72 -22.86 -35.33
CA GLN A 60 33.38 -22.23 -35.26
C GLN A 60 33.40 -20.88 -35.97
N ASP A 61 32.45 -20.67 -36.89
CA ASP A 61 32.22 -19.35 -37.52
C ASP A 61 31.51 -18.41 -36.56
N LYS A 62 32.28 -17.58 -35.83
CA LYS A 62 31.75 -16.57 -34.89
C LYS A 62 30.81 -15.57 -35.57
N ALA A 63 31.06 -15.23 -36.83
CA ALA A 63 30.21 -14.29 -37.56
C ALA A 63 28.85 -14.92 -37.90
N ALA A 64 28.81 -16.21 -38.22
CA ALA A 64 27.54 -16.93 -38.39
C ALA A 64 26.76 -17.06 -37.08
N LEU A 65 27.44 -17.40 -35.97
CA LEU A 65 26.80 -17.47 -34.65
C LEU A 65 26.18 -16.13 -34.21
N ASN A 66 26.89 -15.01 -34.46
CA ASN A 66 26.35 -13.68 -34.15
C ASN A 66 25.12 -13.35 -35.01
N ARG A 67 25.14 -13.66 -36.32
CA ARG A 67 23.95 -13.46 -37.19
C ARG A 67 22.75 -14.28 -36.70
N ASP A 68 22.98 -15.54 -36.32
CA ASP A 68 21.94 -16.41 -35.78
C ASP A 68 21.36 -15.87 -34.45
N ALA A 69 22.19 -15.27 -33.59
CA ALA A 69 21.76 -14.61 -32.37
C ALA A 69 20.88 -13.36 -32.64
N GLU A 70 21.31 -12.52 -33.60
CA GLU A 70 20.54 -11.32 -33.99
C GLU A 70 19.19 -11.70 -34.60
N GLU A 71 19.18 -12.72 -35.49
CA GLU A 71 17.95 -13.27 -36.07
C GLU A 71 17.02 -13.80 -34.97
N ALA A 72 17.55 -14.54 -34.00
CA ALA A 72 16.78 -15.07 -32.88
C ALA A 72 16.17 -13.95 -32.03
N ILE A 73 16.93 -12.90 -31.70
CA ILE A 73 16.42 -11.75 -30.95
C ILE A 73 15.31 -11.05 -31.71
N LYS A 74 15.48 -10.82 -33.01
CA LYS A 74 14.47 -10.21 -33.87
C LYS A 74 13.18 -11.04 -33.90
N LEU A 75 13.29 -12.35 -34.09
CA LEU A 75 12.15 -13.28 -34.07
C LEU A 75 11.48 -13.34 -32.70
N PHE A 76 12.25 -13.28 -31.62
CA PHE A 76 11.70 -13.21 -30.27
C PHE A 76 10.86 -11.93 -30.07
N ASP A 77 11.40 -10.74 -30.40
CA ASP A 77 10.68 -9.47 -30.29
C ASP A 77 9.40 -9.45 -31.14
N GLN A 78 9.49 -9.90 -32.40
CA GLN A 78 8.33 -9.97 -33.29
C GLN A 78 7.27 -10.96 -32.80
N ASN A 79 7.69 -12.08 -32.20
CA ASN A 79 6.74 -13.07 -31.66
C ASN A 79 6.03 -12.62 -30.39
N LEU A 80 6.58 -11.66 -29.64
CA LEU A 80 5.88 -11.02 -28.53
C LEU A 80 4.67 -10.20 -29.02
N GLU A 81 4.75 -9.62 -30.21
CA GLU A 81 3.67 -8.85 -30.84
C GLU A 81 2.69 -9.75 -31.59
N ASN A 82 3.20 -10.77 -32.27
CA ASN A 82 2.42 -11.72 -33.05
C ASN A 82 2.96 -13.16 -32.91
N THR A 83 2.25 -14.00 -32.18
CA THR A 83 2.63 -15.38 -31.85
C THR A 83 2.79 -16.32 -33.05
N GLN A 84 2.35 -15.93 -34.25
CA GLN A 84 2.46 -16.73 -35.47
C GLN A 84 3.79 -16.53 -36.22
N VAL A 85 4.53 -15.47 -35.92
CA VAL A 85 5.76 -15.12 -36.64
C VAL A 85 6.79 -16.24 -36.62
N LEU A 86 7.01 -16.84 -35.46
CA LEU A 86 8.01 -17.89 -35.31
C LEU A 86 7.67 -19.17 -36.12
N SER A 87 6.39 -19.56 -36.17
CA SER A 87 5.92 -20.72 -36.90
C SER A 87 6.03 -20.52 -38.43
N ALA A 88 5.81 -19.29 -38.90
CA ALA A 88 5.89 -18.90 -40.30
C ALA A 88 7.31 -18.60 -40.79
N SER A 89 8.29 -18.47 -39.88
CA SER A 89 9.68 -18.11 -40.25
C SER A 89 10.41 -19.27 -40.96
N GLU A 90 11.35 -18.96 -41.85
CA GLU A 90 12.25 -19.90 -42.49
C GLU A 90 13.60 -20.06 -41.71
N ALA A 91 13.66 -19.56 -40.47
CA ALA A 91 14.85 -19.60 -39.65
C ALA A 91 15.34 -21.03 -39.35
N LYS A 92 16.65 -21.17 -39.12
CA LYS A 92 17.27 -22.45 -38.78
C LYS A 92 16.61 -23.14 -37.58
N PRO A 93 16.57 -24.50 -37.55
CA PRO A 93 15.96 -25.24 -36.43
C PRO A 93 16.49 -24.83 -35.06
N LYS A 94 17.81 -24.61 -34.91
CA LYS A 94 18.46 -24.15 -33.67
C LYS A 94 17.94 -22.78 -33.25
N VAL A 95 17.80 -21.82 -34.19
CA VAL A 95 17.28 -20.47 -33.92
C VAL A 95 15.85 -20.57 -33.39
N LYS A 96 14.99 -21.32 -34.09
CA LYS A 96 13.59 -21.52 -33.64
C LYS A 96 13.49 -22.14 -32.24
N GLN A 97 14.32 -23.16 -31.97
CA GLN A 97 14.33 -23.83 -30.67
C GLN A 97 14.76 -22.88 -29.53
N VAL A 98 15.81 -22.09 -29.74
CA VAL A 98 16.27 -21.08 -28.74
C VAL A 98 15.21 -20.05 -28.50
N VAL A 99 14.56 -19.51 -29.54
CA VAL A 99 13.48 -18.54 -29.42
C VAL A 99 12.29 -19.12 -28.66
N LEU A 100 11.85 -20.34 -28.95
CA LEU A 100 10.77 -21.03 -28.22
C LEU A 100 11.11 -21.18 -26.73
N THR A 101 12.37 -21.56 -26.43
CA THR A 101 12.82 -21.69 -25.04
C THR A 101 12.80 -20.35 -24.32
N ALA A 102 13.34 -19.30 -24.96
CA ALA A 102 13.34 -17.93 -24.43
C ALA A 102 11.92 -17.41 -24.16
N LEU A 103 10.98 -17.60 -25.11
CA LEU A 103 9.57 -17.23 -24.95
C LEU A 103 8.91 -17.97 -23.77
N LYS A 104 9.19 -19.27 -23.63
CA LYS A 104 8.67 -20.08 -22.52
C LYS A 104 9.22 -19.59 -21.17
N GLN A 105 10.52 -19.32 -21.10
CA GLN A 105 11.16 -18.80 -19.88
C GLN A 105 10.63 -17.40 -19.52
N PHE A 106 10.54 -16.49 -20.50
CA PHE A 106 9.98 -15.15 -20.32
C PHE A 106 8.55 -15.19 -19.79
N LYS A 107 7.68 -16.01 -20.38
CA LYS A 107 6.31 -16.19 -19.93
C LYS A 107 6.25 -16.74 -18.50
N ALA A 108 7.01 -17.81 -18.22
CA ALA A 108 7.02 -18.43 -16.89
C ALA A 108 7.53 -17.46 -15.79
N ALA A 109 8.55 -16.65 -16.09
CA ALA A 109 9.06 -15.63 -15.19
C ALA A 109 8.00 -14.57 -14.89
N ASN A 110 7.32 -14.04 -15.93
CA ASN A 110 6.26 -13.05 -15.76
C ASN A 110 5.06 -13.60 -14.98
N ASP A 111 4.65 -14.84 -15.23
CA ASP A 111 3.55 -15.49 -14.51
C ASP A 111 3.90 -15.68 -13.02
N LYS A 112 5.17 -16.04 -12.73
CA LYS A 112 5.67 -16.14 -11.35
C LYS A 112 5.68 -14.80 -10.65
N ASP A 113 6.19 -13.75 -11.30
CA ASP A 113 6.23 -12.39 -10.74
C ASP A 113 4.82 -11.84 -10.53
N LYS A 114 3.88 -12.07 -11.47
CA LYS A 114 2.47 -11.70 -11.33
C LYS A 114 1.85 -12.34 -10.10
N ALA A 115 2.03 -13.64 -9.92
CA ALA A 115 1.49 -14.37 -8.77
C ALA A 115 2.08 -13.89 -7.45
N PHE A 116 3.39 -13.67 -7.39
CA PHE A 116 4.08 -13.14 -6.21
C PHE A 116 3.57 -11.75 -5.83
N LEU A 117 3.51 -10.82 -6.78
CA LEU A 117 3.08 -9.44 -6.55
C LEU A 117 1.61 -9.37 -6.14
N LEU A 118 0.74 -10.19 -6.76
CA LEU A 118 -0.66 -10.28 -6.37
C LEU A 118 -0.82 -10.74 -4.91
N SER A 119 -0.10 -11.77 -4.50
CA SER A 119 -0.09 -12.26 -3.11
C SER A 119 0.45 -11.20 -2.15
N ASN A 120 1.59 -10.60 -2.47
CA ASN A 120 2.23 -9.59 -1.64
C ASN A 120 1.38 -8.33 -1.45
N MET A 121 0.64 -7.94 -2.49
CA MET A 121 -0.30 -6.83 -2.46
C MET A 121 -1.41 -7.06 -1.41
N VAL A 122 -1.97 -8.28 -1.34
CA VAL A 122 -2.98 -8.66 -0.34
C VAL A 122 -2.39 -8.65 1.06
N ILE A 123 -1.26 -9.33 1.26
CA ILE A 123 -0.54 -9.39 2.54
C ILE A 123 -0.24 -7.98 3.07
N SER A 124 0.20 -7.07 2.19
CA SER A 124 0.47 -5.68 2.55
C SER A 124 -0.78 -4.92 3.03
N ALA A 125 -1.95 -5.23 2.49
CA ALA A 125 -3.21 -4.64 2.96
C ALA A 125 -3.64 -5.25 4.31
N GLU A 126 -3.52 -6.57 4.45
CA GLU A 126 -3.86 -7.32 5.67
C GLU A 126 -2.92 -7.01 6.84
N ARG A 127 -1.74 -6.41 6.61
CA ARG A 127 -0.81 -5.98 7.65
C ARG A 127 -1.21 -4.67 8.35
N ILE A 128 -2.04 -3.84 7.74
CA ILE A 128 -2.47 -2.55 8.32
C ILE A 128 -3.07 -2.70 9.73
N PRO A 129 -3.93 -3.70 10.02
CA PRO A 129 -4.40 -3.97 11.37
C PRO A 129 -3.28 -4.16 12.39
N GLN A 130 -2.27 -4.93 12.06
CA GLN A 130 -1.14 -5.17 12.94
C GLN A 130 -0.39 -3.87 13.28
N LEU A 131 -0.23 -2.97 12.31
CA LEU A 131 0.51 -1.72 12.51
C LEU A 131 -0.19 -0.76 13.48
N TYR A 132 -1.51 -0.61 13.42
CA TYR A 132 -2.19 0.25 14.39
C TYR A 132 -2.22 -0.36 15.79
N LEU A 133 -2.24 -1.70 15.90
CA LEU A 133 -2.09 -2.37 17.20
C LEU A 133 -0.70 -2.14 17.79
N TYR A 134 0.38 -2.18 16.98
CA TYR A 134 1.70 -1.78 17.46
C TYR A 134 1.72 -0.35 18.01
N ALA A 135 1.03 0.59 17.37
CA ALA A 135 0.98 1.97 17.83
C ALA A 135 0.21 2.12 19.16
N THR A 136 -0.87 1.37 19.37
CA THR A 136 -1.62 1.37 20.65
C THR A 136 -0.89 0.60 21.74
N GLU A 137 -0.25 -0.53 21.45
CA GLU A 137 0.58 -1.28 22.39
C GLU A 137 1.81 -0.47 22.86
N LEU A 138 2.38 0.40 22.01
CA LEU A 138 3.45 1.33 22.45
C LEU A 138 2.97 2.28 23.55
N LEU A 139 1.74 2.77 23.50
CA LEU A 139 1.18 3.60 24.58
C LEU A 139 1.05 2.83 25.89
N LEU A 140 0.57 1.57 25.82
CA LEU A 140 0.50 0.67 26.98
C LEU A 140 1.89 0.35 27.51
N ALA A 141 2.88 0.16 26.64
CA ALA A 141 4.25 -0.09 27.03
C ALA A 141 4.90 1.14 27.72
N PHE A 142 4.60 2.35 27.28
CA PHE A 142 5.04 3.57 27.98
C PHE A 142 4.40 3.69 29.36
N ALA A 143 3.11 3.38 29.51
CA ALA A 143 2.46 3.35 30.82
C ALA A 143 3.10 2.31 31.76
N ALA A 144 3.35 1.10 31.27
CA ALA A 144 4.03 0.04 32.02
C ALA A 144 5.47 0.41 32.40
N HIS A 145 6.18 1.15 31.52
CA HIS A 145 7.51 1.66 31.82
C HIS A 145 7.47 2.68 32.98
N VAL A 146 6.50 3.61 32.97
CA VAL A 146 6.31 4.59 34.08
C VAL A 146 6.02 3.86 35.37
N GLU A 147 5.17 2.84 35.36
CA GLU A 147 4.82 2.03 36.54
C GLU A 147 6.10 1.38 37.15
N LYS A 148 6.89 0.69 36.32
CA LYS A 148 8.16 0.08 36.74
C LYS A 148 9.16 1.09 37.31
N ASP A 149 9.27 2.28 36.67
CA ASP A 149 10.20 3.35 37.12
C ASP A 149 9.75 3.92 38.48
N MET A 150 8.45 4.13 38.65
CA MET A 150 7.90 4.61 39.91
C MET A 150 8.04 3.60 41.06
N GLU A 151 7.87 2.30 40.81
CA GLU A 151 8.13 1.26 41.78
C GLU A 151 9.60 1.26 42.27
N LYS A 152 10.54 1.44 41.31
CA LYS A 152 11.97 1.57 41.66
C LYS A 152 12.21 2.84 42.49
N LYS A 153 11.66 4.00 42.12
CA LYS A 153 11.78 5.24 42.89
C LYS A 153 11.24 5.10 44.30
N LYS A 154 10.05 4.48 44.47
CA LYS A 154 9.46 4.21 45.82
C LYS A 154 10.36 3.34 46.68
N LYS A 155 10.98 2.30 46.11
CA LYS A 155 11.92 1.43 46.85
C LYS A 155 13.17 2.18 47.32
N PHE A 156 13.70 3.12 46.50
CA PHE A 156 14.89 3.90 46.86
C PHE A 156 14.57 5.07 47.82
N ALA A 157 13.35 5.66 47.74
CA ALA A 157 12.97 6.81 48.56
C ALA A 157 12.49 6.45 49.99
N GLY A 158 12.57 5.18 50.42
CA GLY A 158 12.20 4.77 51.79
C GLY A 158 10.74 5.04 52.14
N GLY A 159 9.82 5.03 51.18
CA GLY A 159 8.38 5.21 51.40
C GLY A 159 7.86 6.66 51.40
N ASN A 160 8.71 7.69 51.36
CA ASN A 160 8.31 9.10 51.23
C ASN A 160 7.98 9.46 49.79
N ALA A 161 6.78 9.03 49.32
CA ALA A 161 6.28 9.26 47.95
C ALA A 161 5.44 10.54 47.78
N VAL A 162 5.60 11.51 48.65
CA VAL A 162 4.88 12.78 48.56
C VAL A 162 5.51 13.63 47.45
N GLY A 163 4.85 13.71 46.28
CA GLY A 163 5.29 14.54 45.14
C GLY A 163 5.17 13.87 43.78
N PHE A 164 4.86 12.58 43.69
CA PHE A 164 4.85 11.85 42.43
C PHE A 164 3.45 11.42 41.97
N ALA A 165 2.38 11.92 42.60
CA ALA A 165 1.02 11.48 42.30
C ALA A 165 0.64 11.64 40.83
N ASN A 166 0.95 12.78 40.22
CA ASN A 166 0.61 13.07 38.82
C ASN A 166 1.53 12.33 37.82
N GLU A 167 2.74 11.90 38.23
CA GLU A 167 3.60 11.07 37.36
C GLU A 167 2.93 9.72 37.04
N LEU A 168 1.97 9.26 37.86
CA LEU A 168 1.18 8.05 37.64
C LEU A 168 -0.06 8.27 36.76
N ASN A 169 -0.36 9.50 36.30
CA ASN A 169 -1.52 9.77 35.47
C ASN A 169 -1.58 8.86 34.25
N LEU A 170 -0.44 8.62 33.58
CA LEU A 170 -0.40 7.74 32.41
C LEU A 170 -0.68 6.27 32.79
N VAL A 171 -0.26 5.82 33.97
CA VAL A 171 -0.53 4.47 34.48
C VAL A 171 -2.02 4.28 34.81
N HIS A 172 -2.64 5.31 35.37
CA HIS A 172 -4.06 5.31 35.75
C HIS A 172 -4.98 5.84 34.65
N ASN A 173 -4.45 6.11 33.44
CA ASN A 173 -5.22 6.60 32.31
C ASN A 173 -6.32 5.61 31.95
N LYS A 174 -7.58 6.04 32.10
CA LYS A 174 -8.76 5.16 31.96
C LYS A 174 -8.91 4.60 30.55
N VAL A 175 -8.48 5.35 29.53
CA VAL A 175 -8.51 4.88 28.12
C VAL A 175 -7.53 3.71 27.93
N LEU A 176 -6.32 3.82 28.49
CA LEU A 176 -5.33 2.73 28.43
C LEU A 176 -5.74 1.52 29.27
N LEU A 177 -6.34 1.76 30.46
CA LEU A 177 -6.86 0.68 31.29
C LEU A 177 -8.02 -0.05 30.59
N ASN A 178 -8.96 0.67 29.97
CA ASN A 178 -10.04 0.06 29.21
C ASN A 178 -9.51 -0.82 28.07
N LEU A 179 -8.45 -0.42 27.36
CA LEU A 179 -7.81 -1.25 26.35
C LEU A 179 -7.11 -2.46 26.95
N LYS A 180 -6.36 -2.25 28.03
CA LYS A 180 -5.63 -3.33 28.74
C LYS A 180 -6.57 -4.42 29.26
N GLU A 181 -7.76 -4.05 29.72
CA GLU A 181 -8.77 -4.92 30.29
C GLU A 181 -9.74 -5.51 29.26
N SER A 182 -9.81 -4.95 28.04
CA SER A 182 -10.68 -5.43 26.98
C SER A 182 -10.29 -6.82 26.45
N PRO A 183 -11.11 -7.86 26.63
CA PRO A 183 -10.81 -9.20 26.15
C PRO A 183 -10.71 -9.27 24.63
N SER A 184 -11.59 -8.55 23.88
CA SER A 184 -11.59 -8.52 22.41
C SER A 184 -10.32 -7.87 21.87
N TYR A 185 -9.87 -6.75 22.46
CA TYR A 185 -8.63 -6.10 22.10
C TYR A 185 -7.42 -7.01 22.35
N ARG A 186 -7.32 -7.60 23.56
CA ARG A 186 -6.21 -8.52 23.90
C ARG A 186 -6.17 -9.76 23.02
N ALA A 187 -7.32 -10.35 22.72
CA ALA A 187 -7.41 -11.49 21.81
C ALA A 187 -6.93 -11.13 20.39
N THR A 188 -7.25 -9.91 19.93
CA THR A 188 -6.83 -9.43 18.60
C THR A 188 -5.34 -9.15 18.56
N VAL A 189 -4.76 -8.53 19.60
CA VAL A 189 -3.31 -8.32 19.73
C VAL A 189 -2.57 -9.66 19.68
N ALA A 190 -3.02 -10.65 20.45
CA ALA A 190 -2.44 -11.99 20.46
C ALA A 190 -2.54 -12.68 19.09
N LYS A 191 -3.72 -12.65 18.45
CA LYS A 191 -3.95 -13.22 17.12
C LYS A 191 -3.08 -12.54 16.04
N SER A 192 -2.86 -11.24 16.17
CA SER A 192 -2.03 -10.47 15.23
C SER A 192 -0.53 -10.61 15.49
N ASN A 193 -0.13 -11.39 16.49
CA ASN A 193 1.27 -11.59 16.90
C ASN A 193 2.02 -10.26 17.11
N VAL A 194 1.35 -9.29 17.76
CA VAL A 194 1.96 -8.01 18.14
C VAL A 194 2.67 -8.19 19.45
N ASN A 195 4.00 -8.02 19.44
CA ASN A 195 4.87 -8.13 20.59
C ASN A 195 5.92 -7.01 20.58
N LEU A 196 6.18 -6.43 21.74
CA LEU A 196 7.16 -5.37 22.01
C LEU A 196 8.24 -5.80 23.02
N ASP A 197 8.33 -7.09 23.36
CA ASP A 197 9.25 -7.59 24.40
C ASP A 197 10.72 -7.28 24.04
N ASP A 198 11.06 -7.33 22.76
CA ASP A 198 12.41 -7.04 22.27
C ASP A 198 12.78 -5.54 22.31
N LEU A 199 11.82 -4.65 22.64
CA LEU A 199 11.97 -3.20 22.60
C LEU A 199 12.07 -2.54 23.99
N GLU A 200 12.37 -3.28 25.06
CA GLU A 200 12.37 -2.72 26.42
C GLU A 200 13.37 -1.55 26.58
N LEU A 201 14.51 -1.62 25.92
CA LEU A 201 15.52 -0.56 25.94
C LEU A 201 15.07 0.66 25.14
N GLU A 202 14.57 0.45 23.92
CA GLU A 202 14.07 1.49 23.04
C GLU A 202 12.85 2.20 23.63
N ILE A 203 11.92 1.46 24.24
CA ILE A 203 10.74 2.02 24.94
C ILE A 203 11.20 2.96 26.07
N ARG A 204 12.21 2.55 26.85
CA ARG A 204 12.77 3.39 27.92
C ARG A 204 13.42 4.64 27.36
N GLU A 205 14.19 4.53 26.27
CA GLU A 205 14.85 5.66 25.62
C GLU A 205 13.83 6.59 24.96
N TRP A 206 12.89 6.07 24.21
CA TRP A 206 11.83 6.86 23.56
C TRP A 206 10.96 7.58 24.59
N PHE A 207 10.64 6.93 25.69
CA PHE A 207 9.90 7.57 26.78
C PHE A 207 10.70 8.76 27.36
N ARG A 208 11.97 8.56 27.70
CA ARG A 208 12.83 9.58 28.30
C ARG A 208 13.06 10.77 27.35
N GLU A 209 13.40 10.47 26.09
CA GLU A 209 13.86 11.48 25.14
C GLU A 209 12.69 12.19 24.40
N TYR A 210 11.58 11.49 24.18
CA TYR A 210 10.53 12.01 23.30
C TYR A 210 9.16 12.14 23.96
N ILE A 211 8.75 11.21 24.82
CA ILE A 211 7.42 11.26 25.47
C ILE A 211 7.46 12.21 26.66
N LYS A 212 8.40 12.01 27.58
CA LYS A 212 8.50 12.79 28.82
C LYS A 212 8.61 14.32 28.58
N PRO A 213 9.43 14.84 27.67
CA PRO A 213 9.53 16.28 27.42
C PRO A 213 8.40 16.82 26.52
N SER A 214 7.52 15.98 25.99
CA SER A 214 6.50 16.40 25.03
C SER A 214 5.40 17.25 25.69
N GLU A 215 4.88 18.23 24.94
CA GLU A 215 3.79 19.09 25.37
C GLU A 215 2.57 18.30 25.87
N PRO A 216 2.02 17.28 25.13
CA PRO A 216 0.87 16.52 25.59
C PRO A 216 1.08 15.85 26.95
N TYR A 217 2.27 15.27 27.14
CA TYR A 217 2.59 14.60 28.39
C TYR A 217 2.79 15.60 29.54
N GLN A 218 3.51 16.72 29.32
CA GLN A 218 3.75 17.73 30.34
C GLN A 218 2.47 18.45 30.78
N GLU A 219 1.55 18.75 29.86
CA GLU A 219 0.25 19.32 30.20
C GLU A 219 -0.61 18.31 31.00
N TYR A 220 -0.55 17.04 30.64
CA TYR A 220 -1.27 15.98 31.35
C TYR A 220 -0.79 15.81 32.82
N LEU A 221 0.51 15.98 33.07
CA LEU A 221 1.07 15.95 34.42
C LEU A 221 0.60 17.10 35.32
N LYS A 222 0.04 18.18 34.80
CA LYS A 222 -0.48 19.29 35.60
C LYS A 222 -1.86 19.00 36.18
N ILE A 223 -2.55 17.97 35.71
CA ILE A 223 -3.90 17.60 36.11
C ILE A 223 -3.84 16.60 37.27
N SER A 224 -4.45 16.94 38.40
CA SER A 224 -4.41 16.06 39.58
C SER A 224 -5.37 14.86 39.50
N GLU A 225 -6.56 15.06 38.92
CA GLU A 225 -7.58 14.02 38.73
C GLU A 225 -8.16 14.13 37.31
N PRO A 226 -7.52 13.49 36.31
CA PRO A 226 -7.98 13.58 34.93
C PRO A 226 -9.37 12.98 34.73
N THR A 227 -10.19 13.68 33.94
CA THR A 227 -11.44 13.12 33.40
C THR A 227 -11.13 12.14 32.26
N LEU A 228 -12.11 11.32 31.87
CA LEU A 228 -11.96 10.39 30.74
C LEU A 228 -11.64 11.12 29.43
N GLU A 229 -12.20 12.32 29.22
CA GLU A 229 -11.90 13.16 28.05
C GLU A 229 -10.44 13.66 28.07
N GLN A 230 -9.95 14.11 29.23
CA GLN A 230 -8.55 14.53 29.41
C GLN A 230 -7.59 13.35 29.27
N ASP A 231 -7.97 12.17 29.74
CA ASP A 231 -7.23 10.93 29.51
C ASP A 231 -7.10 10.62 28.02
N TYR A 232 -8.18 10.74 27.26
CA TYR A 232 -8.17 10.57 25.80
C TYR A 232 -7.31 11.61 25.10
N GLU A 233 -7.49 12.90 25.42
CA GLU A 233 -6.71 13.98 24.81
C GLU A 233 -5.21 13.80 25.01
N ALA A 234 -4.80 13.36 26.20
CA ALA A 234 -3.41 13.10 26.51
C ALA A 234 -2.81 11.97 25.64
N VAL A 235 -3.46 10.81 25.61
CA VAL A 235 -2.92 9.64 24.86
C VAL A 235 -3.04 9.82 23.37
N ASP A 236 -4.10 10.45 22.84
CA ASP A 236 -4.26 10.80 21.44
C ASP A 236 -3.25 11.89 21.02
N GLY A 237 -2.97 12.84 21.93
CA GLY A 237 -1.91 13.84 21.76
C GLY A 237 -0.53 13.22 21.66
N ILE A 238 -0.17 12.30 22.56
CA ILE A 238 1.09 11.54 22.51
C ILE A 238 1.16 10.73 21.19
N LEU A 239 0.09 10.03 20.85
CA LEU A 239 0.01 9.26 19.61
C LEU A 239 0.29 10.16 18.38
N LYS A 240 -0.49 11.23 18.22
CA LYS A 240 -0.46 12.07 17.01
C LYS A 240 0.73 13.00 16.91
N LYS A 241 1.13 13.61 18.06
CA LYS A 241 2.16 14.67 18.10
C LYS A 241 3.56 14.11 18.36
N VAL A 242 3.68 12.90 18.96
CA VAL A 242 4.97 12.29 19.26
C VAL A 242 5.19 11.04 18.43
N ILE A 243 4.44 9.94 18.67
CA ILE A 243 4.68 8.65 18.00
C ILE A 243 4.66 8.80 16.48
N PHE A 244 3.65 9.46 15.91
CA PHE A 244 3.50 9.62 14.45
C PHE A 244 4.25 10.84 13.86
N LYS A 245 5.09 11.53 14.65
CA LYS A 245 5.94 12.63 14.16
C LYS A 245 7.43 12.41 14.39
N ASN A 246 7.80 11.65 15.42
CA ASN A 246 9.20 11.40 15.73
C ASN A 246 9.81 10.41 14.75
N GLU A 247 10.88 10.80 14.05
CA GLU A 247 11.50 9.98 13.00
C GLU A 247 12.12 8.68 13.55
N VAL A 248 12.65 8.67 14.76
CA VAL A 248 13.25 7.48 15.37
C VAL A 248 12.18 6.41 15.61
N ILE A 249 11.02 6.82 16.17
CA ILE A 249 9.89 5.89 16.37
C ILE A 249 9.29 5.47 15.02
N LEU A 250 9.24 6.39 14.04
CA LEU A 250 8.73 6.07 12.69
C LEU A 250 9.63 5.09 11.93
N ASN A 251 10.94 5.12 12.16
CA ASN A 251 11.85 4.14 11.57
C ASN A 251 11.52 2.71 12.00
N TYR A 252 11.14 2.51 13.26
CA TYR A 252 10.65 1.19 13.72
C TYR A 252 9.46 0.68 12.89
N PHE A 253 8.48 1.55 12.59
CA PHE A 253 7.37 1.17 11.72
C PHE A 253 7.80 0.93 10.27
N SER A 254 8.76 1.70 9.77
CA SER A 254 9.31 1.52 8.42
C SER A 254 10.05 0.18 8.26
N GLU A 255 10.71 -0.29 9.31
CA GLU A 255 11.33 -1.62 9.33
C GLU A 255 10.29 -2.74 9.36
N LYS A 256 9.15 -2.51 10.01
CA LYS A 256 8.04 -3.47 10.05
C LYS A 256 7.25 -3.52 8.75
N ASP A 257 7.17 -2.42 8.00
CA ASP A 257 6.35 -2.32 6.79
C ASP A 257 7.01 -1.47 5.71
N LEU A 258 7.39 -2.09 4.60
CA LEU A 258 7.99 -1.41 3.43
C LEU A 258 7.06 -0.35 2.81
N ASN A 259 5.74 -0.45 3.04
CA ASN A 259 4.75 0.52 2.57
C ASN A 259 4.36 1.53 3.66
N TRP A 260 5.22 1.74 4.67
CA TRP A 260 4.92 2.60 5.80
C TRP A 260 4.54 4.04 5.39
N THR A 261 5.23 4.60 4.41
CA THR A 261 4.96 5.95 3.92
C THR A 261 3.50 6.14 3.52
N GLU A 262 2.92 5.18 2.82
CA GLU A 262 1.53 5.17 2.38
C GLU A 262 0.56 4.79 3.50
N ASN A 263 0.96 3.82 4.33
CA ASN A 263 0.13 3.29 5.39
C ASN A 263 0.07 4.19 6.64
N LYS A 264 1.08 5.03 6.89
CA LYS A 264 1.19 5.89 8.07
C LYS A 264 -0.09 6.67 8.39
N SER A 265 -0.71 7.28 7.38
CA SER A 265 -1.90 8.10 7.57
C SER A 265 -3.11 7.28 8.05
N ILE A 266 -3.35 6.12 7.44
CA ILE A 266 -4.46 5.24 7.83
C ILE A 266 -4.20 4.58 9.17
N VAL A 267 -2.98 4.12 9.43
CA VAL A 267 -2.56 3.51 10.70
C VAL A 267 -2.76 4.49 11.85
N ARG A 268 -2.32 5.77 11.69
CA ARG A 268 -2.57 6.82 12.68
C ARG A 268 -4.06 7.03 12.95
N SER A 269 -4.86 7.08 11.89
CA SER A 269 -6.31 7.29 12.01
C SER A 269 -7.01 6.13 12.70
N LEU A 270 -6.62 4.88 12.40
CA LEU A 270 -7.16 3.68 13.04
C LEU A 270 -6.74 3.59 14.51
N ALA A 271 -5.47 3.85 14.84
CA ALA A 271 -4.99 3.88 16.23
C ALA A 271 -5.74 4.94 17.06
N SER A 272 -5.91 6.16 16.52
CA SER A 272 -6.70 7.22 17.16
C SER A 272 -8.18 6.81 17.36
N LYS A 273 -8.76 6.07 16.42
CA LYS A 273 -10.13 5.54 16.53
C LYS A 273 -10.24 4.48 17.64
N VAL A 274 -9.24 3.61 17.79
CA VAL A 274 -9.18 2.65 18.92
C VAL A 274 -9.22 3.39 20.26
N LEU A 275 -8.38 4.43 20.42
CA LEU A 275 -8.36 5.23 21.65
C LEU A 275 -9.69 5.94 21.89
N LYS A 276 -10.29 6.49 20.83
CA LYS A 276 -11.60 7.14 20.93
C LYS A 276 -12.68 6.17 21.37
N ASN A 277 -12.74 4.99 20.76
CA ASN A 277 -13.71 3.95 21.13
C ASN A 277 -13.53 3.52 22.59
N ALA A 278 -12.29 3.39 23.07
CA ALA A 278 -11.98 3.06 24.46
C ALA A 278 -12.33 4.18 25.45
N ALA A 279 -12.50 5.42 24.97
CA ALA A 279 -12.96 6.58 25.75
C ALA A 279 -14.48 6.73 25.79
N GLU A 280 -15.25 5.93 25.04
CA GLU A 280 -16.71 6.01 25.00
C GLU A 280 -17.33 5.05 26.04
N PRO A 281 -18.03 5.57 27.10
CA PRO A 281 -18.46 4.72 28.22
C PRO A 281 -19.62 3.76 27.91
N GLU A 282 -20.33 3.98 26.81
CA GLU A 282 -21.50 3.17 26.41
C GLU A 282 -21.19 2.06 25.41
N GLN A 283 -19.94 1.91 24.99
CA GLN A 283 -19.58 0.89 24.02
C GLN A 283 -19.37 -0.46 24.72
N THR A 284 -20.01 -1.50 24.17
CA THR A 284 -19.75 -2.88 24.57
C THR A 284 -18.30 -3.25 24.27
N GLU A 285 -17.74 -4.21 25.04
CA GLU A 285 -16.33 -4.65 24.91
C GLU A 285 -15.92 -5.04 23.49
N GLU A 286 -16.86 -5.42 22.63
CA GLU A 286 -16.63 -5.78 21.22
C GLU A 286 -16.34 -4.58 20.30
N SER A 287 -16.61 -3.35 20.75
CA SER A 287 -16.60 -2.15 19.90
C SER A 287 -15.33 -1.30 19.96
N HIS A 288 -14.32 -1.66 20.78
CA HIS A 288 -13.07 -0.90 20.87
C HIS A 288 -12.26 -0.94 19.57
N LEU A 289 -12.37 -2.03 18.82
CA LEU A 289 -11.66 -2.17 17.55
C LEU A 289 -12.43 -1.50 16.40
N PRO A 290 -11.77 -0.72 15.55
CA PRO A 290 -12.42 -0.14 14.39
C PRO A 290 -12.71 -1.19 13.33
N GLU A 291 -13.88 -1.12 12.68
CA GLU A 291 -14.09 -1.84 11.44
C GLU A 291 -13.11 -1.34 10.37
N ILE A 292 -12.31 -2.24 9.82
CA ILE A 292 -11.28 -1.91 8.84
C ILE A 292 -11.87 -1.84 7.43
N ALA A 293 -12.86 -2.67 7.14
CA ALA A 293 -13.63 -2.68 5.91
C ALA A 293 -15.06 -3.13 6.20
N ILE A 294 -16.05 -2.58 5.50
CA ILE A 294 -17.45 -3.06 5.59
C ILE A 294 -17.52 -4.49 5.05
N ASN A 295 -16.82 -4.76 3.97
CA ASN A 295 -16.71 -6.08 3.36
C ASN A 295 -15.29 -6.26 2.80
N TRP A 296 -14.43 -6.90 3.59
CA TRP A 296 -13.05 -7.13 3.19
C TRP A 296 -12.93 -7.99 1.93
N GLU A 297 -13.77 -8.99 1.77
CA GLU A 297 -13.71 -9.86 0.58
C GLU A 297 -14.06 -9.09 -0.70
N GLU A 298 -15.05 -8.20 -0.67
CA GLU A 298 -15.36 -7.31 -1.80
C GLU A 298 -14.22 -6.35 -2.11
N ASP A 299 -13.61 -5.76 -1.09
CA ASP A 299 -12.50 -4.85 -1.27
C ASP A 299 -11.22 -5.56 -1.74
N LYS A 300 -10.99 -6.78 -1.27
CA LYS A 300 -9.91 -7.67 -1.73
C LYS A 300 -10.11 -8.04 -3.19
N GLU A 301 -11.29 -8.49 -3.57
CA GLU A 301 -11.64 -8.77 -4.96
C GLU A 301 -11.47 -7.53 -5.85
N PHE A 302 -11.90 -6.37 -5.38
CA PHE A 302 -11.78 -5.11 -6.11
C PHE A 302 -10.34 -4.82 -6.53
N PHE A 303 -9.39 -4.78 -5.60
CA PHE A 303 -8.02 -4.37 -5.96
C PHE A 303 -7.21 -5.50 -6.62
N GLN A 304 -7.53 -6.77 -6.35
CA GLN A 304 -7.00 -7.90 -7.12
C GLN A 304 -7.47 -7.84 -8.58
N ASN A 305 -8.73 -7.52 -8.82
CA ASN A 305 -9.29 -7.38 -10.16
C ASN A 305 -8.72 -6.15 -10.89
N ILE A 306 -8.50 -5.01 -10.21
CA ILE A 306 -7.78 -3.87 -10.79
C ILE A 306 -6.40 -4.31 -11.30
N PHE A 307 -5.63 -5.01 -10.47
CA PHE A 307 -4.30 -5.50 -10.84
C PHE A 307 -4.35 -6.47 -12.04
N ASN A 308 -5.19 -7.50 -11.95
CA ASN A 308 -5.28 -8.53 -12.99
C ASN A 308 -5.79 -7.97 -14.31
N PHE A 309 -6.91 -7.24 -14.29
CA PHE A 309 -7.50 -6.70 -15.51
C PHE A 309 -6.62 -5.63 -16.16
N THR A 310 -5.84 -4.88 -15.40
CA THR A 310 -4.89 -3.93 -15.99
C THR A 310 -3.79 -4.65 -16.77
N ILE A 311 -3.26 -5.76 -16.26
CA ILE A 311 -2.29 -6.59 -16.97
C ILE A 311 -2.92 -7.24 -18.21
N GLU A 312 -4.14 -7.78 -18.08
CA GLU A 312 -4.84 -8.44 -19.18
C GLU A 312 -5.19 -7.49 -20.33
N ASN A 313 -5.53 -6.25 -20.02
CA ASN A 313 -5.89 -5.23 -21.02
C ASN A 313 -4.72 -4.29 -21.37
N ASP A 314 -3.47 -4.63 -21.00
CA ASP A 314 -2.30 -3.76 -21.16
C ASP A 314 -2.10 -3.31 -22.60
N PHE A 315 -2.17 -4.24 -23.57
CA PHE A 315 -2.01 -3.95 -24.98
C PHE A 315 -3.10 -2.97 -25.49
N GLU A 316 -4.36 -3.26 -25.18
CA GLU A 316 -5.49 -2.43 -25.61
C GLU A 316 -5.42 -1.03 -24.99
N ASN A 317 -5.16 -0.95 -23.69
CA ASN A 317 -5.06 0.32 -22.99
C ASN A 317 -3.88 1.18 -23.49
N LYS A 318 -2.72 0.57 -23.71
CA LYS A 318 -1.55 1.25 -24.31
C LYS A 318 -1.85 1.76 -25.72
N ALA A 319 -2.57 0.99 -26.54
CA ALA A 319 -2.98 1.41 -27.88
C ALA A 319 -3.94 2.63 -27.83
N LEU A 320 -4.93 2.62 -26.94
CA LEU A 320 -5.85 3.74 -26.75
C LEU A 320 -5.13 5.02 -26.29
N ILE A 321 -4.21 4.88 -25.33
CA ILE A 321 -3.38 6.01 -24.86
C ILE A 321 -2.52 6.54 -25.99
N ALA A 322 -1.82 5.67 -26.72
CA ALA A 322 -0.95 6.04 -27.82
C ALA A 322 -1.70 6.75 -28.96
N GLN A 323 -2.92 6.30 -29.28
CA GLN A 323 -3.75 6.92 -30.30
C GLN A 323 -4.06 8.39 -30.01
N LYS A 324 -4.28 8.73 -28.75
CA LYS A 324 -4.62 10.10 -28.30
C LYS A 324 -3.40 10.98 -28.06
N THR A 325 -2.25 10.37 -27.89
CA THR A 325 -0.98 11.07 -27.63
C THR A 325 -0.14 11.26 -28.90
N LYS A 326 -0.68 10.98 -30.11
CA LYS A 326 0.05 11.11 -31.40
C LYS A 326 0.63 12.49 -31.63
N ASN A 327 0.00 13.54 -31.09
CA ASN A 327 0.48 14.92 -31.18
C ASN A 327 1.40 15.32 -30.01
N TRP A 328 1.67 14.40 -29.11
CA TRP A 328 2.52 14.58 -27.94
C TRP A 328 3.65 13.57 -28.05
N ASP A 329 4.85 14.00 -27.72
CA ASP A 329 6.03 13.13 -27.71
C ASP A 329 5.81 12.00 -26.67
N ILE A 330 5.41 10.80 -27.14
CA ILE A 330 5.08 9.63 -26.29
C ILE A 330 6.25 9.25 -25.41
N ASP A 331 7.49 9.52 -25.85
CA ASP A 331 8.70 9.24 -25.10
C ASP A 331 8.86 10.13 -23.88
N ARG A 332 8.14 11.26 -23.82
CA ARG A 332 8.09 12.16 -22.65
C ARG A 332 7.03 11.80 -21.62
N LEU A 333 6.16 10.83 -21.91
CA LEU A 333 5.20 10.35 -20.91
C LEU A 333 5.92 9.59 -19.82
N ALA A 334 5.79 10.08 -18.57
CA ALA A 334 6.32 9.37 -17.43
C ALA A 334 5.78 7.93 -17.37
N PHE A 335 6.64 6.99 -17.07
CA PHE A 335 6.26 5.58 -16.97
C PHE A 335 5.11 5.36 -15.99
N THR A 336 5.13 6.08 -14.86
CA THR A 336 4.06 6.11 -13.87
C THR A 336 2.72 6.55 -14.45
N ASP A 337 2.70 7.59 -15.33
CA ASP A 337 1.47 8.08 -15.94
C ASP A 337 0.82 7.03 -16.85
N LYS A 338 1.63 6.26 -17.60
CA LYS A 338 1.13 5.16 -18.44
C LYS A 338 0.39 4.12 -17.62
N ILE A 339 0.95 3.72 -16.46
CA ILE A 339 0.33 2.76 -15.55
C ILE A 339 -0.96 3.34 -14.94
N ILE A 340 -0.90 4.58 -14.44
CA ILE A 340 -2.06 5.26 -13.83
C ILE A 340 -3.23 5.34 -14.82
N MET A 341 -2.96 5.73 -16.05
CA MET A 341 -4.00 5.82 -17.08
C MET A 341 -4.53 4.45 -17.48
N SER A 342 -3.68 3.42 -17.59
CA SER A 342 -4.10 2.06 -17.88
C SER A 342 -5.02 1.50 -16.79
N MET A 343 -4.69 1.75 -15.52
CA MET A 343 -5.55 1.40 -14.39
C MET A 343 -6.89 2.13 -14.44
N ALA A 344 -6.89 3.44 -14.70
CA ALA A 344 -8.11 4.23 -14.79
C ALA A 344 -9.04 3.73 -15.91
N LEU A 345 -8.49 3.46 -17.09
CA LEU A 345 -9.25 2.88 -18.20
C LEU A 345 -9.83 1.51 -17.85
N THR A 346 -9.04 0.68 -17.19
CA THR A 346 -9.49 -0.62 -16.70
C THR A 346 -10.64 -0.49 -15.71
N GLU A 347 -10.52 0.42 -14.72
CA GLU A 347 -11.59 0.66 -13.75
C GLU A 347 -12.86 1.20 -14.41
N MET A 348 -12.73 2.13 -15.35
CA MET A 348 -13.89 2.66 -16.09
C MET A 348 -14.65 1.57 -16.85
N LYS A 349 -13.93 0.65 -17.50
CA LYS A 349 -14.52 -0.44 -18.32
C LYS A 349 -15.03 -1.60 -17.48
N ARG A 350 -14.32 -2.01 -16.44
CA ARG A 350 -14.58 -3.27 -15.71
C ARG A 350 -15.37 -3.11 -14.43
N PHE A 351 -15.55 -1.89 -13.91
CA PHE A 351 -16.26 -1.63 -12.66
C PHE A 351 -17.49 -0.74 -12.90
N PRO A 352 -18.61 -1.30 -13.34
CA PRO A 352 -19.78 -0.54 -13.73
C PRO A 352 -20.43 0.26 -12.59
N SER A 353 -20.27 -0.18 -11.34
CA SER A 353 -20.83 0.49 -10.14
C SER A 353 -20.02 1.72 -9.69
N ILE A 354 -18.82 1.97 -10.25
CA ILE A 354 -17.98 3.11 -9.89
C ILE A 354 -18.19 4.24 -10.92
N PRO A 355 -18.61 5.45 -10.48
CA PRO A 355 -18.77 6.59 -11.38
C PRO A 355 -17.47 6.98 -12.07
N ILE A 356 -17.55 7.44 -13.32
CA ILE A 356 -16.39 7.84 -14.12
C ILE A 356 -15.62 8.99 -13.44
N LYS A 357 -16.33 10.02 -12.96
CA LYS A 357 -15.70 11.15 -12.26
C LYS A 357 -14.96 10.73 -10.99
N VAL A 358 -15.49 9.74 -10.26
CA VAL A 358 -14.81 9.18 -9.08
C VAL A 358 -13.50 8.52 -9.51
N THR A 359 -13.54 7.66 -10.54
CA THR A 359 -12.34 7.03 -11.09
C THR A 359 -11.31 8.09 -11.50
N ILE A 360 -11.69 9.08 -12.30
CA ILE A 360 -10.77 10.14 -12.76
C ILE A 360 -10.13 10.85 -11.55
N ASN A 361 -10.93 11.30 -10.59
CA ASN A 361 -10.43 12.02 -9.41
C ASN A 361 -9.45 11.17 -8.58
N GLU A 362 -9.75 9.89 -8.36
CA GLU A 362 -8.87 8.99 -7.62
C GLU A 362 -7.51 8.81 -8.31
N TYR A 363 -7.48 8.61 -9.63
CA TYR A 363 -6.23 8.44 -10.36
C TYR A 363 -5.47 9.76 -10.58
N ILE A 364 -6.14 10.90 -10.63
CA ILE A 364 -5.50 12.21 -10.55
C ILE A 364 -4.78 12.40 -9.22
N ASP A 365 -5.39 11.99 -8.11
CA ASP A 365 -4.75 12.08 -6.80
C ASP A 365 -3.55 11.15 -6.66
N ILE A 366 -3.59 9.96 -7.26
CA ILE A 366 -2.43 9.06 -7.38
C ILE A 366 -1.33 9.75 -8.22
N SER A 367 -1.67 10.37 -9.36
CA SER A 367 -0.68 11.03 -10.20
C SER A 367 0.03 12.21 -9.51
N LYS A 368 -0.68 12.94 -8.63
CA LYS A 368 -0.07 14.02 -7.83
C LYS A 368 1.02 13.50 -6.88
N THR A 369 0.85 12.28 -6.38
CA THR A 369 1.75 11.70 -5.38
C THR A 369 2.92 10.96 -6.01
N TYR A 370 2.68 10.26 -7.13
CA TYR A 370 3.64 9.30 -7.69
C TYR A 370 4.19 9.70 -9.07
N SER A 371 3.78 10.85 -9.61
CA SER A 371 4.26 11.31 -10.91
C SER A 371 4.76 12.75 -10.88
N THR A 372 5.00 13.34 -12.06
CA THR A 372 5.55 14.69 -12.16
C THR A 372 4.50 15.76 -11.83
N PRO A 373 4.90 16.96 -11.41
CA PRO A 373 3.94 18.05 -11.10
C PRO A 373 3.00 18.40 -12.25
N LYS A 374 3.41 18.17 -13.51
CA LYS A 374 2.60 18.43 -14.71
C LYS A 374 1.66 17.27 -15.07
N SER A 375 1.92 16.08 -14.56
CA SER A 375 1.16 14.85 -14.87
C SER A 375 -0.32 14.96 -14.54
N LYS A 376 -0.67 15.64 -13.45
CA LYS A 376 -2.06 15.85 -13.01
C LYS A 376 -2.95 16.42 -14.13
N GLN A 377 -2.49 17.50 -14.80
CA GLN A 377 -3.28 18.16 -15.84
C GLN A 377 -3.38 17.30 -17.09
N PHE A 378 -2.27 16.66 -17.45
CA PHE A 378 -2.19 15.76 -18.58
C PHE A 378 -3.09 14.53 -18.40
N VAL A 379 -2.96 13.82 -17.29
CA VAL A 379 -3.77 12.62 -16.97
C VAL A 379 -5.26 12.98 -16.96
N ASN A 380 -5.63 14.10 -16.31
CA ASN A 380 -7.03 14.56 -16.30
C ASN A 380 -7.57 14.78 -17.72
N GLY A 381 -6.90 15.59 -18.52
CA GLY A 381 -7.38 15.93 -19.86
C GLY A 381 -7.51 14.71 -20.78
N LEU A 382 -6.55 13.77 -20.69
CA LEU A 382 -6.58 12.56 -21.50
C LEU A 382 -7.68 11.58 -21.04
N LEU A 383 -7.83 11.37 -19.73
CA LEU A 383 -8.87 10.50 -19.20
C LEU A 383 -10.29 11.03 -19.49
N ASP A 384 -10.51 12.34 -19.43
CA ASP A 384 -11.80 12.96 -19.78
C ASP A 384 -12.18 12.69 -21.25
N VAL A 385 -11.22 12.86 -22.18
CA VAL A 385 -11.44 12.60 -23.61
C VAL A 385 -11.72 11.12 -23.85
N LEU A 386 -10.89 10.23 -23.30
CA LEU A 386 -11.05 8.77 -23.46
C LEU A 386 -12.35 8.27 -22.85
N ALA A 387 -12.72 8.77 -21.65
CA ALA A 387 -13.97 8.40 -20.99
C ALA A 387 -15.20 8.75 -21.84
N LYS A 388 -15.20 9.95 -22.45
CA LYS A 388 -16.29 10.38 -23.33
C LYS A 388 -16.42 9.46 -24.55
N GLU A 389 -15.34 9.25 -25.29
CA GLU A 389 -15.33 8.42 -26.49
C GLU A 389 -15.69 6.97 -26.23
N LEU A 390 -15.14 6.39 -25.13
CA LEU A 390 -15.44 5.01 -24.75
C LEU A 390 -16.88 4.85 -24.28
N THR A 391 -17.50 5.89 -23.72
CA THR A 391 -18.92 5.90 -23.37
C THR A 391 -19.78 5.99 -24.61
N GLU A 392 -19.48 6.89 -25.55
CA GLU A 392 -20.18 7.07 -26.82
C GLU A 392 -20.11 5.80 -27.68
N SER A 393 -18.96 5.11 -27.70
CA SER A 393 -18.79 3.84 -28.40
C SER A 393 -19.39 2.62 -27.68
N GLY A 394 -19.95 2.80 -26.47
CA GLY A 394 -20.55 1.74 -25.69
C GLY A 394 -19.56 0.77 -25.03
N GLN A 395 -18.26 1.08 -25.02
CA GLN A 395 -17.22 0.28 -24.33
C GLN A 395 -17.23 0.50 -22.83
N ILE A 396 -17.65 1.69 -22.36
CA ILE A 396 -17.92 1.95 -20.93
C ILE A 396 -19.43 1.90 -20.73
N ARG A 397 -19.87 0.99 -19.85
CA ARG A 397 -21.27 0.86 -19.45
C ARG A 397 -21.36 0.94 -17.95
N LYS A 398 -21.99 1.99 -17.44
CA LYS A 398 -22.19 2.18 -16.00
C LYS A 398 -23.56 1.70 -15.56
N SER A 399 -23.68 1.24 -14.31
CA SER A 399 -24.91 0.75 -13.70
C SER A 399 -25.00 1.15 -12.23
N GLY A 400 -26.21 1.18 -11.68
CA GLY A 400 -26.43 1.49 -10.27
C GLY A 400 -25.80 2.84 -9.87
N ARG A 401 -24.95 2.85 -8.86
CA ARG A 401 -24.23 4.05 -8.38
C ARG A 401 -23.33 4.67 -9.44
N GLY A 402 -22.86 3.89 -10.41
CA GLY A 402 -22.02 4.37 -11.50
C GLY A 402 -22.70 5.37 -12.44
N LEU A 403 -24.01 5.47 -12.39
CA LEU A 403 -24.82 6.42 -13.18
C LEU A 403 -24.93 7.81 -12.51
N LEU A 404 -24.44 8.00 -11.30
CA LEU A 404 -24.59 9.26 -10.56
C LEU A 404 -23.84 10.45 -11.17
N ASP A 405 -22.94 10.20 -12.12
CA ASP A 405 -22.18 11.24 -12.84
C ASP A 405 -22.95 11.90 -14.00
N ASN A 406 -24.09 11.33 -14.38
CA ASN A 406 -24.84 11.74 -15.56
C ASN A 406 -25.97 12.78 -15.25
N LYS A 407 -25.86 13.46 -14.10
CA LYS A 407 -26.77 14.57 -13.72
C LYS A 407 -26.02 15.87 -13.59
#